data_e3e273c85e76603dcc8ca729560b99b6
#
_entry.id   e3e273c85e76603dcc8ca729560b99b6
#
_cell.length_a   1.000
_cell.length_b   1.000
_cell.length_c   1.000
_cell.angle_alpha   90.00
_cell.angle_beta   90.00
_cell.angle_gamma   90.00
#
_symmetry.space_group_name_H-M   'P 1'
#
loop_
_entity.id
_entity.type
_entity.pdbx_description
1 polymer ?
#
loop_
_entity_poly.entity_id
_entity_poly.type
_entity_poly.pdbx_seq_one_letter_code
_entity_poly.pdbx_strand_id
1 'polypeptide(L)'
;MPFIDSEISSFQIENPEWKAQRIDKKGWEKFNSSYQRRLQKYPLEIVEEEEEHLGEDIIELINPTKSEHPCNQILYGPPGTGKTYRSIELALDILGVEIKNRTRIDLVEEYENLRKKGKIAFTTFHQSMSYEDFIEGIKPTLDDLESELSYEIKDGILKSMSKLATQEYVKWSENESVSFGDKYNRLLDLINESESGYTLKSKTGSKLILKEVTAKDNINVSHENGNRNYIVSKTRLEKVFHGISDLKNISNINKAIRNLIGGSNATAYWAVNEFLHNMEDEKSAYEINYQLTDLQLETIIRDINWQEASQLNVDRYVIIIDEINRGNVSGIFGELITLLEDDKRLDKTNRIVLKLPYSKIDFGLPSNLYIIGTMNTADRSVEALDTALRRRFSFKEVQPDTKVISGQSEEEGSDDIDGVNLVHLLETINQRITLLIDKDHTIGHSYFLGINELEGLKETFKNKIIPLLQEYFYNDYGKLELVLGKGFIARKRIDNKSTVFAGNSNDIDIDLPDFEYQLIPISKDFDILNATRYLLNLPEESASEN
;
A
#
# COMPACT_ATOMS: atom_id res chain seq x y z
N MET A 1 -0.10 -8.44 36.67
CA MET A 1 -1.09 -9.49 36.36
C MET A 1 -2.05 -8.98 35.30
N PRO A 2 -1.65 -8.97 34.03
CA PRO A 2 -2.48 -8.43 32.95
C PRO A 2 -3.49 -9.45 32.38
N PHE A 3 -3.40 -10.73 32.72
CA PHE A 3 -4.26 -11.77 32.16
C PHE A 3 -5.68 -11.83 32.76
N ILE A 4 -5.92 -11.27 33.93
CA ILE A 4 -7.22 -11.35 34.61
C ILE A 4 -8.24 -10.37 34.01
N ASP A 5 -7.80 -9.22 33.52
CA ASP A 5 -8.70 -8.18 32.99
C ASP A 5 -9.24 -8.52 31.58
N SER A 6 -8.47 -9.22 30.74
CA SER A 6 -8.93 -9.63 29.41
C SER A 6 -9.92 -10.80 29.45
N GLU A 7 -9.72 -11.76 30.37
CA GLU A 7 -10.64 -12.88 30.57
C GLU A 7 -11.97 -12.44 31.20
N ILE A 8 -11.93 -11.45 32.13
CA ILE A 8 -13.14 -10.86 32.71
C ILE A 8 -13.92 -10.07 31.66
N SER A 9 -13.23 -9.37 30.76
CA SER A 9 -13.88 -8.57 29.72
C SER A 9 -14.58 -9.46 28.67
N SER A 10 -13.97 -10.55 28.24
CA SER A 10 -14.61 -11.51 27.32
C SER A 10 -15.80 -12.20 27.96
N PHE A 11 -15.69 -12.58 29.24
CA PHE A 11 -16.81 -13.21 29.97
C PHE A 11 -18.00 -12.25 30.19
N GLN A 12 -17.75 -10.95 30.36
CA GLN A 12 -18.82 -9.94 30.48
C GLN A 12 -19.56 -9.68 29.17
N ILE A 13 -18.89 -9.83 28.01
CA ILE A 13 -19.54 -9.72 26.70
C ILE A 13 -20.54 -10.86 26.47
N GLU A 14 -20.20 -12.07 26.92
CA GLU A 14 -21.08 -13.22 26.81
C GLU A 14 -22.22 -13.23 27.84
N ASN A 15 -22.09 -12.52 28.95
CA ASN A 15 -23.05 -12.46 30.05
C ASN A 15 -23.29 -11.03 30.56
N PRO A 16 -24.04 -10.20 29.82
CA PRO A 16 -24.20 -8.76 30.09
C PRO A 16 -24.91 -8.43 31.43
N GLU A 17 -25.55 -9.41 32.07
CA GLU A 17 -26.16 -9.27 33.39
C GLU A 17 -25.17 -9.32 34.56
N TRP A 18 -23.92 -9.67 34.30
CA TRP A 18 -22.89 -9.77 35.32
C TRP A 18 -22.17 -8.42 35.51
N LYS A 19 -22.39 -7.78 36.65
CA LYS A 19 -21.66 -6.57 37.02
C LYS A 19 -20.27 -6.95 37.55
N ALA A 20 -19.22 -6.33 36.99
CA ALA A 20 -17.85 -6.50 37.48
C ALA A 20 -17.76 -6.04 38.96
N GLN A 21 -17.51 -6.97 39.87
CA GLN A 21 -17.09 -6.68 41.24
C GLN A 21 -15.64 -7.11 41.38
N ARG A 22 -14.84 -6.29 42.06
CA ARG A 22 -13.50 -6.70 42.47
C ARG A 22 -13.60 -7.93 43.34
N ILE A 23 -13.08 -9.05 42.87
CA ILE A 23 -13.06 -10.33 43.56
C ILE A 23 -11.73 -10.44 44.30
N ASP A 24 -11.77 -10.68 45.62
CA ASP A 24 -10.59 -11.01 46.39
C ASP A 24 -10.10 -12.44 46.09
N LYS A 25 -8.92 -12.79 46.61
CA LYS A 25 -8.31 -14.11 46.37
C LYS A 25 -9.23 -15.29 46.71
N LYS A 26 -10.05 -15.17 47.78
CA LYS A 26 -11.03 -16.19 48.18
C LYS A 26 -12.22 -16.27 47.20
N GLY A 27 -12.67 -15.14 46.67
CA GLY A 27 -13.70 -15.07 45.64
C GLY A 27 -13.24 -15.73 44.36
N TRP A 28 -11.98 -15.52 43.96
CA TRP A 28 -11.37 -16.16 42.79
C TRP A 28 -11.27 -17.68 42.93
N GLU A 29 -10.81 -18.19 44.08
CA GLU A 29 -10.73 -19.65 44.31
C GLU A 29 -12.10 -20.32 44.27
N LYS A 30 -13.14 -19.63 44.73
CA LYS A 30 -14.53 -20.13 44.70
C LYS A 30 -15.10 -20.10 43.27
N PHE A 31 -14.80 -19.05 42.50
CA PHE A 31 -15.18 -18.93 41.10
C PHE A 31 -14.49 -20.01 40.26
N ASN A 32 -13.18 -20.17 40.38
CA ASN A 32 -12.41 -21.16 39.64
C ASN A 32 -12.87 -22.59 39.96
N SER A 33 -13.18 -22.89 41.19
CA SER A 33 -13.72 -24.20 41.62
C SER A 33 -15.11 -24.46 41.01
N SER A 34 -15.92 -23.42 40.88
CA SER A 34 -17.24 -23.50 40.24
C SER A 34 -17.14 -23.69 38.71
N TYR A 35 -16.18 -23.01 38.10
CA TYR A 35 -15.88 -23.10 36.68
C TYR A 35 -15.38 -24.50 36.28
N GLN A 36 -14.43 -25.05 37.04
CA GLN A 36 -13.92 -26.41 36.85
C GLN A 36 -15.00 -27.48 37.04
N ARG A 37 -15.94 -27.30 37.96
CA ARG A 37 -17.09 -28.19 38.13
C ARG A 37 -18.08 -28.11 36.94
N ARG A 38 -18.22 -26.94 36.31
CA ARG A 38 -19.04 -26.80 35.11
C ARG A 38 -18.40 -27.48 33.89
N LEU A 39 -17.09 -27.33 33.69
CA LEU A 39 -16.33 -28.01 32.65
C LEU A 39 -16.40 -29.54 32.80
N GLN A 40 -16.39 -30.07 34.02
CA GLN A 40 -16.59 -31.50 34.29
C GLN A 40 -18.04 -31.99 34.04
N LYS A 41 -19.01 -31.10 34.20
CA LYS A 41 -20.42 -31.44 33.99
C LYS A 41 -20.89 -31.34 32.53
N TYR A 42 -20.20 -30.55 31.74
CA TYR A 42 -20.38 -30.36 30.31
C TYR A 42 -19.01 -30.45 29.64
N PRO A 43 -18.46 -31.67 29.42
CA PRO A 43 -17.25 -31.82 28.63
C PRO A 43 -17.52 -31.26 27.24
N LEU A 44 -16.65 -30.41 26.75
CA LEU A 44 -16.60 -30.05 25.35
C LEU A 44 -16.29 -31.37 24.61
N GLU A 45 -17.24 -31.95 23.98
CA GLU A 45 -17.00 -33.00 23.01
C GLU A 45 -16.25 -32.35 21.85
N ILE A 46 -14.97 -32.63 21.79
CA ILE A 46 -14.19 -32.40 20.56
C ILE A 46 -14.70 -33.50 19.63
N VAL A 47 -15.60 -33.14 18.74
CA VAL A 47 -15.98 -33.99 17.62
C VAL A 47 -14.79 -33.96 16.69
N GLU A 48 -13.94 -34.99 16.72
CA GLU A 48 -13.02 -35.30 15.65
C GLU A 48 -13.88 -35.68 14.44
N GLU A 49 -14.20 -34.71 13.57
CA GLU A 49 -14.73 -35.01 12.25
C GLU A 49 -13.60 -35.65 11.45
N GLU A 50 -13.80 -36.94 11.10
CA GLU A 50 -13.01 -37.61 10.08
C GLU A 50 -13.14 -36.80 8.78
N GLU A 51 -12.06 -36.17 8.34
CA GLU A 51 -11.99 -35.46 7.07
C GLU A 51 -12.16 -36.44 5.92
N GLU A 52 -13.36 -36.55 5.39
CA GLU A 52 -13.57 -37.04 4.03
C GLU A 52 -13.05 -35.98 3.06
N HIS A 53 -11.93 -36.26 2.44
CA HIS A 53 -11.32 -35.51 1.34
C HIS A 53 -12.24 -35.51 0.09
N LEU A 54 -13.28 -34.68 0.08
CA LEU A 54 -14.06 -34.35 -1.13
C LEU A 54 -14.83 -33.06 -0.88
N GLY A 55 -14.19 -31.91 -1.09
CA GLY A 55 -14.90 -30.63 -1.04
C GLY A 55 -14.08 -29.35 -0.92
N GLU A 56 -12.77 -29.42 -0.80
CA GLU A 56 -11.96 -28.20 -0.64
C GLU A 56 -11.95 -27.28 -1.87
N ASP A 57 -12.12 -27.83 -3.09
CA ASP A 57 -12.07 -27.04 -4.33
C ASP A 57 -13.33 -26.20 -4.62
N ILE A 58 -14.42 -26.36 -3.86
CA ILE A 58 -15.68 -25.62 -4.10
C ILE A 58 -15.91 -24.53 -3.04
N ILE A 59 -15.32 -24.64 -1.86
CA ILE A 59 -15.50 -23.65 -0.76
C ILE A 59 -14.60 -22.44 -0.94
N GLU A 60 -13.44 -22.58 -1.60
CA GLU A 60 -12.57 -21.44 -1.94
C GLU A 60 -13.17 -20.49 -2.99
N LEU A 61 -14.16 -20.93 -3.76
CA LEU A 61 -14.82 -20.11 -4.79
C LEU A 61 -15.96 -19.22 -4.26
N ILE A 62 -16.39 -19.37 -3.01
CA ILE A 62 -17.58 -18.68 -2.47
C ILE A 62 -17.27 -17.73 -1.31
N ASN A 63 -16.13 -17.86 -0.64
CA ASN A 63 -15.71 -16.88 0.37
C ASN A 63 -14.71 -15.90 -0.24
N PRO A 64 -15.02 -14.59 -0.30
CA PRO A 64 -14.00 -13.61 -0.64
C PRO A 64 -12.90 -13.73 0.42
N THR A 65 -11.73 -14.18 0.01
CA THR A 65 -10.57 -14.29 0.88
C THR A 65 -10.35 -12.93 1.52
N LYS A 66 -10.69 -12.84 2.80
CA LYS A 66 -10.36 -11.68 3.63
C LYS A 66 -8.87 -11.47 3.45
N SER A 67 -8.46 -10.30 2.98
CA SER A 67 -7.04 -10.02 2.76
C SER A 67 -6.26 -10.42 4.00
N GLU A 68 -5.28 -11.31 3.87
CA GLU A 68 -4.37 -11.70 4.94
C GLU A 68 -3.44 -10.56 5.36
N HIS A 69 -3.43 -9.45 4.59
CA HIS A 69 -2.57 -8.31 4.82
C HIS A 69 -3.24 -7.23 5.68
N PRO A 70 -2.55 -6.72 6.72
CA PRO A 70 -2.99 -5.51 7.43
C PRO A 70 -3.13 -4.32 6.46
N CYS A 71 -4.14 -3.46 6.68
CA CYS A 71 -4.35 -2.29 5.83
C CYS A 71 -3.15 -1.33 5.82
N ASN A 72 -2.40 -1.25 6.94
CA ASN A 72 -1.24 -0.38 7.04
C ASN A 72 -0.03 -1.19 7.55
N GLN A 73 1.08 -1.13 6.82
CA GLN A 73 2.30 -1.86 7.16
C GLN A 73 3.53 -0.96 7.01
N ILE A 74 4.53 -1.15 7.87
CA ILE A 74 5.84 -0.52 7.74
C ILE A 74 6.91 -1.61 7.65
N LEU A 75 7.66 -1.61 6.56
CA LEU A 75 8.88 -2.39 6.40
C LEU A 75 10.05 -1.58 6.97
N TYR A 76 10.62 -2.04 8.08
CA TYR A 76 11.70 -1.32 8.75
C TYR A 76 12.97 -2.17 8.86
N GLY A 77 14.12 -1.54 8.99
CA GLY A 77 15.39 -2.20 9.17
C GLY A 77 16.58 -1.39 8.65
N PRO A 78 17.78 -1.95 8.69
CA PRO A 78 19.00 -1.29 8.27
C PRO A 78 19.01 -0.90 6.78
N PRO A 79 19.84 0.05 6.36
CA PRO A 79 19.96 0.43 4.95
C PRO A 79 20.50 -0.73 4.10
N GLY A 80 20.03 -0.84 2.86
CA GLY A 80 20.49 -1.87 1.93
C GLY A 80 19.90 -3.26 2.16
N THR A 81 18.83 -3.42 2.94
CA THR A 81 18.15 -4.71 3.16
C THR A 81 17.03 -5.00 2.17
N GLY A 82 16.85 -4.17 1.14
CA GLY A 82 15.85 -4.37 0.10
C GLY A 82 14.42 -4.00 0.49
N LYS A 83 14.21 -3.07 1.45
CA LYS A 83 12.87 -2.64 1.88
C LYS A 83 12.01 -2.12 0.73
N THR A 84 12.52 -1.18 -0.06
CA THR A 84 11.81 -0.65 -1.23
C THR A 84 11.56 -1.74 -2.28
N TYR A 85 12.49 -2.69 -2.44
CA TYR A 85 12.31 -3.86 -3.28
C TYR A 85 11.11 -4.71 -2.82
N ARG A 86 11.08 -5.06 -1.53
CA ARG A 86 10.00 -5.85 -0.91
C ARG A 86 8.66 -5.11 -0.83
N SER A 87 8.66 -3.77 -0.79
CA SER A 87 7.41 -2.99 -0.82
C SER A 87 6.68 -3.14 -2.15
N ILE A 88 7.41 -3.28 -3.27
CA ILE A 88 6.84 -3.56 -4.59
C ILE A 88 6.20 -4.95 -4.62
N GLU A 89 6.91 -5.97 -4.15
CA GLU A 89 6.38 -7.34 -4.08
C GLU A 89 5.13 -7.43 -3.19
N LEU A 90 5.18 -6.78 -2.02
CA LEU A 90 4.04 -6.74 -1.10
C LEU A 90 2.83 -6.02 -1.74
N ALA A 91 3.07 -4.94 -2.50
CA ALA A 91 1.99 -4.25 -3.20
C ALA A 91 1.34 -5.13 -4.27
N LEU A 92 2.15 -5.88 -5.03
CA LEU A 92 1.68 -6.83 -6.02
C LEU A 92 0.87 -7.97 -5.38
N ASP A 93 1.35 -8.51 -4.26
CA ASP A 93 0.68 -9.56 -3.49
C ASP A 93 -0.69 -9.08 -2.94
N ILE A 94 -0.73 -7.88 -2.36
CA ILE A 94 -1.99 -7.24 -1.94
C ILE A 94 -2.98 -7.13 -3.09
N LEU A 95 -2.51 -6.81 -4.30
CA LEU A 95 -3.34 -6.68 -5.50
C LEU A 95 -3.69 -8.04 -6.14
N GLY A 96 -3.26 -9.16 -5.54
CA GLY A 96 -3.58 -10.51 -6.01
C GLY A 96 -2.74 -10.97 -7.21
N VAL A 97 -1.59 -10.34 -7.45
CA VAL A 97 -0.65 -10.77 -8.49
C VAL A 97 0.19 -11.92 -7.94
N GLU A 98 0.22 -13.04 -8.64
CA GLU A 98 1.09 -14.16 -8.28
C GLU A 98 2.56 -13.78 -8.42
N ILE A 99 3.31 -13.86 -7.31
CA ILE A 99 4.74 -13.49 -7.27
C ILE A 99 5.63 -14.71 -7.51
N LYS A 100 5.19 -15.89 -7.07
CA LYS A 100 5.98 -17.13 -7.17
C LYS A 100 6.27 -17.46 -8.63
N ASN A 101 7.51 -17.86 -8.93
CA ASN A 101 7.98 -18.27 -10.27
C ASN A 101 8.00 -17.13 -11.32
N ARG A 102 7.93 -15.87 -10.93
CA ARG A 102 8.13 -14.72 -11.83
C ARG A 102 9.52 -14.13 -11.66
N THR A 103 10.11 -13.68 -12.76
CA THR A 103 11.39 -12.94 -12.70
C THR A 103 11.18 -11.54 -12.14
N ARG A 104 12.25 -10.92 -11.64
CA ARG A 104 12.18 -9.53 -11.16
C ARG A 104 11.72 -8.56 -12.26
N ILE A 105 12.14 -8.80 -13.48
CA ILE A 105 11.77 -7.96 -14.64
C ILE A 105 10.26 -8.00 -14.82
N ASP A 106 9.65 -9.18 -14.81
CA ASP A 106 8.19 -9.35 -14.95
C ASP A 106 7.43 -8.64 -13.82
N LEU A 107 7.93 -8.72 -12.57
CA LEU A 107 7.31 -8.06 -11.42
C LEU A 107 7.38 -6.54 -11.52
N VAL A 108 8.50 -5.98 -11.99
CA VAL A 108 8.65 -4.53 -12.18
C VAL A 108 7.78 -4.03 -13.33
N GLU A 109 7.66 -4.80 -14.41
CA GLU A 109 6.78 -4.46 -15.53
C GLU A 109 5.31 -4.45 -15.08
N GLU A 110 4.87 -5.45 -14.34
CA GLU A 110 3.50 -5.51 -13.79
C GLU A 110 3.24 -4.38 -12.79
N TYR A 111 4.21 -4.07 -11.92
CA TYR A 111 4.13 -2.93 -11.01
C TYR A 111 3.93 -1.60 -11.76
N GLU A 112 4.73 -1.34 -12.81
CA GLU A 112 4.58 -0.12 -13.62
C GLU A 112 3.25 -0.09 -14.39
N ASN A 113 2.76 -1.23 -14.83
CA ASN A 113 1.45 -1.35 -15.46
C ASN A 113 0.32 -0.98 -14.47
N LEU A 114 0.32 -1.56 -13.27
CA LEU A 114 -0.66 -1.26 -12.23
C LEU A 114 -0.55 0.18 -11.72
N ARG A 115 0.65 0.74 -11.68
CA ARG A 115 0.89 2.15 -11.36
C ARG A 115 0.28 3.08 -12.42
N LYS A 116 0.45 2.78 -13.71
CA LYS A 116 -0.19 3.52 -14.82
C LYS A 116 -1.72 3.41 -14.76
N LYS A 117 -2.26 2.28 -14.30
CA LYS A 117 -3.70 2.09 -14.07
C LYS A 117 -4.22 2.78 -12.81
N GLY A 118 -3.39 3.46 -12.05
CA GLY A 118 -3.78 4.13 -10.82
C GLY A 118 -4.07 3.20 -9.63
N LYS A 119 -3.75 1.89 -9.72
CA LYS A 119 -3.92 0.94 -8.61
C LYS A 119 -2.83 1.08 -7.55
N ILE A 120 -1.66 1.59 -7.92
CA ILE A 120 -0.52 1.84 -7.04
C ILE A 120 -0.11 3.31 -7.15
N ALA A 121 0.00 4.00 -6.01
CA ALA A 121 0.68 5.28 -5.89
C ALA A 121 2.00 5.09 -5.15
N PHE A 122 3.06 5.78 -5.60
CA PHE A 122 4.37 5.78 -4.93
C PHE A 122 4.76 7.21 -4.61
N THR A 123 5.18 7.44 -3.37
CA THR A 123 5.71 8.72 -2.91
C THR A 123 6.86 8.50 -1.93
N THR A 124 7.73 9.49 -1.80
CA THR A 124 8.80 9.50 -0.79
C THR A 124 8.55 10.64 0.17
N PHE A 125 8.56 10.37 1.47
CA PHE A 125 8.44 11.43 2.45
C PHE A 125 9.77 12.15 2.63
N HIS A 126 9.71 13.45 2.81
CA HIS A 126 10.84 14.33 3.07
C HIS A 126 10.41 15.46 4.01
N GLN A 127 11.37 16.21 4.57
CA GLN A 127 11.11 17.22 5.60
C GLN A 127 10.13 18.33 5.17
N SER A 128 10.06 18.64 3.87
CA SER A 128 9.14 19.65 3.33
C SER A 128 7.80 19.09 2.87
N MET A 129 7.54 17.78 3.03
CA MET A 129 6.23 17.18 2.72
C MET A 129 5.20 17.71 3.70
N SER A 130 4.05 18.13 3.19
CA SER A 130 2.99 18.76 3.99
C SER A 130 1.65 18.04 3.85
N TYR A 131 0.69 18.42 4.68
CA TYR A 131 -0.72 18.00 4.58
C TYR A 131 -1.29 18.33 3.19
N GLU A 132 -0.95 19.53 2.67
CA GLU A 132 -1.44 20.04 1.41
C GLU A 132 -0.95 19.23 0.20
N ASP A 133 0.19 18.54 0.33
CA ASP A 133 0.71 17.69 -0.72
C ASP A 133 0.15 16.27 -0.66
N PHE A 134 -0.18 15.80 0.54
CA PHE A 134 -0.58 14.42 0.77
C PHE A 134 -2.10 14.22 0.83
N ILE A 135 -2.83 15.16 1.44
CA ILE A 135 -4.29 15.08 1.62
C ILE A 135 -5.02 15.98 0.64
N GLU A 136 -5.01 17.28 0.87
CA GLU A 136 -5.58 18.31 0.00
C GLU A 136 -5.01 19.69 0.31
N GLY A 137 -4.87 20.54 -0.69
CA GLY A 137 -4.31 21.88 -0.49
C GLY A 137 -4.72 22.88 -1.55
N ILE A 138 -4.68 24.17 -1.20
CA ILE A 138 -4.93 25.26 -2.12
C ILE A 138 -3.69 25.47 -2.99
N LYS A 139 -3.83 25.28 -4.30
CA LYS A 139 -2.74 25.50 -5.27
C LYS A 139 -3.14 26.58 -6.28
N PRO A 140 -2.17 27.46 -6.67
CA PRO A 140 -2.42 28.44 -7.72
C PRO A 140 -2.56 27.74 -9.06
N THR A 141 -3.55 28.12 -9.85
CA THR A 141 -3.76 27.73 -11.24
C THR A 141 -3.77 28.95 -12.13
N LEU A 142 -3.08 28.87 -13.26
CA LEU A 142 -3.16 29.90 -14.31
C LEU A 142 -4.29 29.51 -15.24
N ASP A 143 -5.25 30.39 -15.40
CA ASP A 143 -6.26 30.23 -16.44
C ASP A 143 -5.67 30.62 -17.78
N ASP A 144 -5.56 29.67 -18.71
CA ASP A 144 -4.91 29.86 -20.02
C ASP A 144 -5.60 30.93 -20.89
N LEU A 145 -6.83 31.34 -20.52
CA LEU A 145 -7.63 32.28 -21.29
C LEU A 145 -7.61 33.71 -20.75
N GLU A 146 -7.38 33.94 -19.46
CA GLU A 146 -7.50 35.27 -18.85
C GLU A 146 -6.22 35.81 -18.18
N SER A 147 -5.13 35.01 -18.10
CA SER A 147 -3.87 35.40 -17.42
C SER A 147 -4.06 35.80 -15.94
N GLU A 148 -5.19 35.47 -15.35
CA GLU A 148 -5.46 35.72 -13.94
C GLU A 148 -5.07 34.52 -13.09
N LEU A 149 -4.43 34.80 -11.95
CA LEU A 149 -4.08 33.80 -10.97
C LEU A 149 -5.35 33.40 -10.19
N SER A 150 -5.81 32.17 -10.37
CA SER A 150 -6.87 31.59 -9.57
C SER A 150 -6.31 30.59 -8.54
N TYR A 151 -7.08 30.29 -7.51
CA TYR A 151 -6.71 29.31 -6.48
C TYR A 151 -7.73 28.18 -6.46
N GLU A 152 -7.25 26.95 -6.57
CA GLU A 152 -8.09 25.76 -6.53
C GLU A 152 -7.65 24.81 -5.42
N ILE A 153 -8.61 24.11 -4.82
CA ILE A 153 -8.32 23.01 -3.91
C ILE A 153 -7.97 21.80 -4.77
N LYS A 154 -6.73 21.30 -4.63
CA LYS A 154 -6.28 20.10 -5.33
C LYS A 154 -6.15 18.95 -4.34
N ASP A 155 -6.59 17.77 -4.79
CA ASP A 155 -6.45 16.54 -4.03
C ASP A 155 -4.97 16.13 -3.97
N GLY A 156 -4.51 15.73 -2.78
CA GLY A 156 -3.25 15.06 -2.57
C GLY A 156 -3.35 13.56 -2.85
N ILE A 157 -2.24 12.85 -2.62
CA ILE A 157 -2.10 11.42 -2.95
C ILE A 157 -3.13 10.56 -2.19
N LEU A 158 -3.25 10.75 -0.87
CA LEU A 158 -4.16 9.95 -0.05
C LEU A 158 -5.63 10.16 -0.44
N LYS A 159 -6.04 11.42 -0.62
CA LYS A 159 -7.42 11.74 -1.01
C LYS A 159 -7.75 11.19 -2.40
N SER A 160 -6.84 11.33 -3.37
CA SER A 160 -7.01 10.80 -4.73
C SER A 160 -7.15 9.28 -4.74
N MET A 161 -6.28 8.57 -4.02
CA MET A 161 -6.32 7.11 -3.93
C MET A 161 -7.56 6.63 -3.16
N SER A 162 -7.97 7.36 -2.12
CA SER A 162 -9.20 7.04 -1.38
C SER A 162 -10.45 7.20 -2.27
N LYS A 163 -10.51 8.22 -3.14
CA LYS A 163 -11.58 8.37 -4.14
C LYS A 163 -11.65 7.18 -5.08
N LEU A 164 -10.50 6.76 -5.64
CA LEU A 164 -10.42 5.60 -6.54
C LEU A 164 -10.86 4.30 -5.83
N ALA A 165 -10.38 4.08 -4.62
CA ALA A 165 -10.74 2.91 -3.83
C ALA A 165 -12.23 2.90 -3.43
N THR A 166 -12.80 4.05 -3.07
CA THR A 166 -14.22 4.20 -2.73
C THR A 166 -15.12 3.97 -3.95
N GLN A 167 -14.67 4.36 -5.14
CA GLN A 167 -15.41 4.16 -6.39
C GLN A 167 -15.70 2.69 -6.71
N GLU A 168 -14.84 1.76 -6.27
CA GLU A 168 -15.05 0.33 -6.48
C GLU A 168 -16.33 -0.19 -5.78
N TYR A 169 -16.65 0.36 -4.60
CA TYR A 169 -17.88 0.00 -3.89
C TYR A 169 -19.14 0.49 -4.61
N VAL A 170 -19.04 1.61 -5.35
CA VAL A 170 -20.13 2.12 -6.19
C VAL A 170 -20.33 1.25 -7.42
N LYS A 171 -19.27 0.94 -8.13
CA LYS A 171 -19.30 0.05 -9.31
C LYS A 171 -19.97 -1.28 -8.99
N TRP A 172 -19.79 -1.77 -7.78
CA TRP A 172 -20.40 -3.02 -7.36
C TRP A 172 -21.88 -2.87 -7.00
N SER A 173 -22.27 -1.81 -6.28
CA SER A 173 -23.70 -1.51 -6.00
C SER A 173 -24.48 -1.20 -7.28
N GLU A 174 -23.80 -0.72 -8.32
CA GLU A 174 -24.35 -0.48 -9.66
C GLU A 174 -24.28 -1.72 -10.56
N ASN A 175 -23.44 -2.72 -10.27
CA ASN A 175 -23.34 -3.98 -11.03
C ASN A 175 -24.55 -4.93 -10.83
N GLU A 176 -25.45 -4.67 -9.89
CA GLU A 176 -26.84 -5.13 -10.00
C GLU A 176 -27.65 -4.32 -11.04
N SER A 177 -27.11 -3.17 -11.47
CA SER A 177 -27.60 -2.39 -12.61
C SER A 177 -26.36 -1.78 -13.30
N VAL A 178 -25.90 -2.37 -14.39
CA VAL A 178 -24.96 -1.69 -15.30
C VAL A 178 -25.52 -0.30 -15.53
N SER A 179 -24.77 0.70 -15.12
CA SER A 179 -25.25 2.07 -14.96
C SER A 179 -26.05 2.49 -16.18
N PHE A 180 -27.32 2.83 -15.98
CA PHE A 180 -28.14 3.48 -17.01
C PHE A 180 -27.33 4.61 -17.67
N GLY A 181 -26.56 5.35 -16.88
CA GLY A 181 -25.73 6.46 -17.33
C GLY A 181 -24.70 6.05 -18.39
N ASP A 182 -23.99 4.95 -18.21
CA ASP A 182 -22.96 4.50 -19.14
C ASP A 182 -23.56 4.00 -20.44
N LYS A 183 -24.59 3.16 -20.35
CA LYS A 183 -25.32 2.69 -21.53
C LYS A 183 -25.98 3.87 -22.29
N TYR A 184 -26.48 4.84 -21.54
CA TYR A 184 -27.10 6.04 -22.13
C TYR A 184 -26.06 6.92 -22.85
N ASN A 185 -24.92 7.19 -22.24
CA ASN A 185 -23.84 7.95 -22.87
C ASN A 185 -23.34 7.26 -24.14
N ARG A 186 -23.14 5.95 -24.10
CA ARG A 186 -22.77 5.17 -25.29
C ARG A 186 -23.82 5.25 -26.40
N LEU A 187 -25.10 5.25 -26.04
CA LEU A 187 -26.18 5.49 -27.01
C LEU A 187 -26.10 6.90 -27.61
N LEU A 188 -25.77 7.93 -26.81
CA LEU A 188 -25.58 9.29 -27.31
C LEU A 188 -24.41 9.37 -28.29
N ASP A 189 -23.30 8.68 -28.01
CA ASP A 189 -22.13 8.60 -28.89
C ASP A 189 -22.52 7.94 -30.24
N LEU A 190 -23.24 6.81 -30.20
CA LEU A 190 -23.75 6.14 -31.43
C LEU A 190 -24.69 7.03 -32.25
N ILE A 191 -25.49 7.86 -31.57
CA ILE A 191 -26.36 8.83 -32.28
C ILE A 191 -25.52 9.94 -32.93
N ASN A 192 -24.52 10.45 -32.23
CA ASN A 192 -23.66 11.54 -32.71
C ASN A 192 -22.71 11.11 -33.84
N GLU A 193 -22.26 9.85 -33.82
CA GLU A 193 -21.41 9.26 -34.87
C GLU A 193 -22.19 8.97 -36.18
N SER A 194 -23.52 8.94 -36.12
CA SER A 194 -24.37 8.59 -37.26
C SER A 194 -24.92 9.83 -37.97
N GLU A 195 -24.39 10.18 -39.13
CA GLU A 195 -24.87 11.33 -39.94
C GLU A 195 -26.36 11.25 -40.35
N SER A 196 -26.94 10.05 -40.44
CA SER A 196 -28.33 9.82 -40.83
C SER A 196 -29.28 9.51 -39.66
N GLY A 197 -28.74 9.47 -38.42
CA GLY A 197 -29.42 9.04 -37.20
C GLY A 197 -29.36 7.53 -36.97
N TYR A 198 -29.40 7.13 -35.67
CA TYR A 198 -29.31 5.74 -35.24
C TYR A 198 -30.68 5.05 -35.29
N THR A 199 -30.74 3.85 -35.90
CA THR A 199 -32.04 3.18 -36.15
C THR A 199 -32.29 2.05 -35.16
N LEU A 200 -33.42 2.10 -34.46
CA LEU A 200 -33.92 1.03 -33.57
C LEU A 200 -35.19 0.39 -34.13
N LYS A 201 -35.51 -0.82 -33.65
CA LYS A 201 -36.77 -1.50 -33.99
C LYS A 201 -37.73 -1.43 -32.80
N SER A 202 -38.99 -1.10 -33.04
CA SER A 202 -40.04 -1.24 -32.03
C SER A 202 -40.44 -2.71 -31.85
N LYS A 203 -41.17 -3.06 -30.80
CA LYS A 203 -41.69 -4.44 -30.60
C LYS A 203 -42.52 -4.97 -31.76
N THR A 204 -43.18 -4.08 -32.51
CA THR A 204 -43.96 -4.41 -33.69
C THR A 204 -43.15 -4.43 -34.99
N GLY A 205 -41.81 -4.24 -34.91
CA GLY A 205 -40.91 -4.25 -36.03
C GLY A 205 -40.81 -2.92 -36.81
N SER A 206 -41.55 -1.88 -36.41
CA SER A 206 -41.45 -0.56 -37.05
C SER A 206 -40.10 0.09 -36.72
N LYS A 207 -39.48 0.72 -37.71
CA LYS A 207 -38.21 1.42 -37.52
C LYS A 207 -38.40 2.79 -36.90
N LEU A 208 -37.60 3.06 -35.89
CA LEU A 208 -37.48 4.33 -35.18
C LEU A 208 -36.09 4.89 -35.40
N ILE A 209 -36.01 6.17 -35.79
CA ILE A 209 -34.74 6.87 -36.04
C ILE A 209 -34.51 7.87 -34.92
N LEU A 210 -33.37 7.73 -34.25
CA LEU A 210 -32.86 8.64 -33.23
C LEU A 210 -31.93 9.64 -33.94
N LYS A 211 -32.30 10.94 -33.93
CA LYS A 211 -31.62 11.92 -34.81
C LYS A 211 -30.77 12.95 -34.09
N GLU A 212 -31.21 13.44 -32.98
CA GLU A 212 -30.58 14.57 -32.29
C GLU A 212 -30.64 14.41 -30.79
N VAL A 213 -29.59 14.90 -30.16
CA VAL A 213 -29.52 15.03 -28.71
C VAL A 213 -29.74 16.50 -28.37
N THR A 214 -30.71 16.80 -27.48
CA THR A 214 -30.97 18.17 -27.02
C THR A 214 -29.92 18.60 -25.99
N ALA A 215 -29.82 19.91 -25.74
CA ALA A 215 -28.94 20.48 -24.69
C ALA A 215 -29.20 19.95 -23.26
N LYS A 216 -30.29 19.19 -23.04
CA LYS A 216 -30.59 18.48 -21.78
C LYS A 216 -30.42 16.96 -21.91
N ASP A 217 -29.62 16.50 -22.84
CA ASP A 217 -29.37 15.09 -23.13
C ASP A 217 -30.66 14.27 -23.42
N ASN A 218 -31.71 14.87 -23.94
CA ASN A 218 -32.89 14.14 -24.36
C ASN A 218 -32.76 13.75 -25.83
N ILE A 219 -33.31 12.59 -26.23
CA ILE A 219 -33.18 12.04 -27.58
C ILE A 219 -34.45 12.35 -28.37
N ASN A 220 -34.26 12.91 -29.58
CA ASN A 220 -35.33 13.06 -30.57
C ASN A 220 -35.50 11.76 -31.37
N VAL A 221 -36.69 11.19 -31.37
CA VAL A 221 -37.05 9.93 -32.02
C VAL A 221 -38.15 10.17 -33.07
N SER A 222 -37.99 9.69 -34.28
CA SER A 222 -38.99 9.74 -35.35
C SER A 222 -39.26 8.35 -35.92
N HIS A 223 -40.44 8.11 -36.48
CA HIS A 223 -40.67 6.94 -37.34
C HIS A 223 -40.09 7.17 -38.73
N GLU A 224 -39.55 6.11 -39.36
CA GLU A 224 -38.93 6.17 -40.70
C GLU A 224 -39.85 6.86 -41.77
N ASN A 225 -41.14 6.62 -41.69
CA ASN A 225 -42.14 7.17 -42.63
C ASN A 225 -43.10 8.17 -41.96
N GLY A 226 -42.73 8.78 -40.83
CA GLY A 226 -43.63 9.61 -40.05
C GLY A 226 -43.11 11.03 -39.84
N ASN A 227 -44.01 12.04 -39.97
CA ASN A 227 -43.70 13.46 -39.74
C ASN A 227 -43.74 13.85 -38.23
N ARG A 228 -43.88 12.91 -37.30
CA ARG A 228 -43.97 13.22 -35.86
C ARG A 228 -42.66 12.87 -35.19
N ASN A 229 -42.10 13.86 -34.48
CA ASN A 229 -40.95 13.69 -33.59
C ASN A 229 -41.45 13.49 -32.17
N TYR A 230 -40.79 12.58 -31.45
CA TYR A 230 -41.04 12.28 -30.03
C TYR A 230 -39.76 12.55 -29.25
N ILE A 231 -39.91 13.13 -28.06
CA ILE A 231 -38.75 13.33 -27.17
C ILE A 231 -38.77 12.23 -26.13
N VAL A 232 -37.66 11.48 -26.06
CA VAL A 232 -37.35 10.54 -24.99
C VAL A 232 -36.48 11.28 -23.98
N SER A 233 -37.06 11.59 -22.84
CA SER A 233 -36.36 12.29 -21.76
C SER A 233 -35.48 11.33 -20.99
N LYS A 234 -34.20 11.71 -20.72
CA LYS A 234 -33.22 10.94 -19.94
C LYS A 234 -33.80 10.49 -18.60
N THR A 235 -34.32 11.44 -17.79
CA THR A 235 -34.87 11.17 -16.45
C THR A 235 -36.08 10.22 -16.45
N ARG A 236 -36.91 10.27 -17.49
CA ARG A 236 -38.06 9.36 -17.62
C ARG A 236 -37.62 7.98 -18.12
N LEU A 237 -36.65 7.93 -19.03
CA LEU A 237 -36.08 6.69 -19.52
C LEU A 237 -35.37 5.91 -18.42
N GLU A 238 -34.65 6.58 -17.54
CA GLU A 238 -34.01 6.03 -16.36
C GLU A 238 -35.03 5.35 -15.44
N LYS A 239 -36.19 5.99 -15.17
CA LYS A 239 -37.29 5.36 -14.42
C LYS A 239 -37.83 4.11 -15.10
N VAL A 240 -37.89 4.10 -16.44
CA VAL A 240 -38.32 2.93 -17.22
C VAL A 240 -37.27 1.82 -17.16
N PHE A 241 -35.99 2.18 -17.26
CA PHE A 241 -34.87 1.25 -17.22
C PHE A 241 -34.82 0.46 -15.90
N HIS A 242 -34.90 1.15 -14.77
CA HIS A 242 -34.92 0.51 -13.45
C HIS A 242 -36.26 -0.16 -13.10
N GLY A 243 -37.36 0.33 -13.64
CA GLY A 243 -38.70 -0.22 -13.35
C GLY A 243 -39.12 -1.40 -14.23
N ILE A 244 -38.41 -1.67 -15.32
CA ILE A 244 -38.73 -2.75 -16.26
C ILE A 244 -37.45 -3.47 -16.66
N SER A 245 -37.07 -4.50 -15.90
CA SER A 245 -35.92 -5.38 -16.18
C SER A 245 -36.29 -6.57 -17.08
N ASP A 246 -37.49 -7.11 -16.96
CA ASP A 246 -37.96 -8.24 -17.77
C ASP A 246 -38.84 -7.80 -18.94
N LEU A 247 -38.19 -7.45 -20.04
CA LEU A 247 -38.83 -6.96 -21.28
C LEU A 247 -39.58 -8.05 -22.04
N LYS A 248 -39.26 -9.35 -21.83
CA LYS A 248 -39.84 -10.48 -22.59
C LYS A 248 -41.25 -10.82 -22.12
N ASN A 249 -41.55 -10.69 -20.83
CA ASN A 249 -42.81 -11.11 -20.21
C ASN A 249 -43.88 -10.01 -20.13
N ILE A 250 -43.64 -8.83 -20.66
CA ILE A 250 -44.63 -7.75 -20.65
C ILE A 250 -45.68 -7.92 -21.76
N SER A 251 -46.89 -8.22 -21.37
CA SER A 251 -48.02 -8.34 -22.31
C SER A 251 -48.53 -6.99 -22.82
N ASN A 252 -48.53 -5.94 -22.01
CA ASN A 252 -49.02 -4.61 -22.40
C ASN A 252 -48.02 -3.48 -22.03
N ILE A 253 -47.14 -3.16 -22.98
CA ILE A 253 -46.09 -2.15 -22.87
C ILE A 253 -46.66 -0.76 -22.52
N ASN A 254 -47.74 -0.35 -23.20
CA ASN A 254 -48.34 0.95 -23.00
C ASN A 254 -48.82 1.13 -21.56
N LYS A 255 -49.38 0.11 -20.95
CA LYS A 255 -49.84 0.15 -19.55
C LYS A 255 -48.65 0.19 -18.59
N ALA A 256 -47.61 -0.65 -18.84
CA ALA A 256 -46.42 -0.72 -18.00
C ALA A 256 -45.67 0.61 -17.96
N ILE A 257 -45.35 1.19 -19.12
CA ILE A 257 -44.62 2.46 -19.21
C ILE A 257 -45.45 3.63 -18.69
N ARG A 258 -46.76 3.67 -19.00
CA ARG A 258 -47.62 4.75 -18.46
C ARG A 258 -47.71 4.74 -16.94
N ASN A 259 -47.70 3.59 -16.32
CA ASN A 259 -47.69 3.48 -14.85
C ASN A 259 -46.43 4.06 -14.23
N LEU A 260 -45.28 3.96 -14.90
CA LEU A 260 -43.99 4.44 -14.40
C LEU A 260 -43.75 5.92 -14.66
N ILE A 261 -44.04 6.40 -15.85
CA ILE A 261 -43.64 7.75 -16.27
C ILE A 261 -44.81 8.68 -16.62
N GLY A 262 -46.02 8.16 -16.66
CA GLY A 262 -47.22 8.92 -17.08
C GLY A 262 -47.07 9.49 -18.51
N GLY A 263 -48.04 9.39 -19.37
CA GLY A 263 -47.98 10.03 -20.69
C GLY A 263 -47.95 9.13 -21.91
N SER A 264 -47.73 9.70 -23.10
CA SER A 264 -47.69 9.06 -24.40
C SER A 264 -46.26 8.72 -24.81
N ASN A 265 -46.07 8.03 -25.95
CA ASN A 265 -44.78 7.62 -26.55
C ASN A 265 -44.15 6.36 -25.96
N ALA A 266 -44.95 5.48 -25.37
CA ALA A 266 -44.49 4.24 -24.78
C ALA A 266 -43.64 3.39 -25.74
N THR A 267 -43.93 3.41 -27.03
CA THR A 267 -43.16 2.68 -28.06
C THR A 267 -41.72 3.16 -28.20
N ALA A 268 -41.50 4.48 -28.13
CA ALA A 268 -40.16 5.05 -28.21
C ALA A 268 -39.34 4.75 -26.94
N TYR A 269 -39.95 4.93 -25.75
CA TYR A 269 -39.30 4.57 -24.48
C TYR A 269 -38.98 3.09 -24.39
N TRP A 270 -39.89 2.22 -24.86
CA TRP A 270 -39.67 0.78 -24.88
C TRP A 270 -38.50 0.39 -25.79
N ALA A 271 -38.44 0.93 -27.02
CA ALA A 271 -37.39 0.57 -27.96
C ALA A 271 -35.99 1.01 -27.50
N VAL A 272 -35.90 2.20 -26.91
CA VAL A 272 -34.64 2.69 -26.31
C VAL A 272 -34.27 1.86 -25.08
N ASN A 273 -35.23 1.53 -24.21
CA ASN A 273 -35.01 0.70 -23.03
C ASN A 273 -34.58 -0.72 -23.41
N GLU A 274 -35.22 -1.36 -24.41
CA GLU A 274 -34.81 -2.67 -24.93
C GLU A 274 -33.39 -2.64 -25.48
N PHE A 275 -33.06 -1.60 -26.23
CA PHE A 275 -31.70 -1.43 -26.76
C PHE A 275 -30.66 -1.32 -25.65
N LEU A 276 -30.91 -0.51 -24.61
CA LEU A 276 -30.02 -0.35 -23.46
C LEU A 276 -29.84 -1.65 -22.67
N HIS A 277 -30.91 -2.43 -22.49
CA HIS A 277 -30.82 -3.74 -21.82
C HIS A 277 -30.11 -4.81 -22.66
N ASN A 278 -30.23 -4.76 -23.98
CA ASN A 278 -29.58 -5.72 -24.89
C ASN A 278 -28.16 -5.25 -25.32
N MET A 279 -27.72 -4.06 -24.92
CA MET A 279 -26.33 -3.66 -25.07
C MET A 279 -25.48 -4.66 -24.30
N GLU A 280 -24.70 -5.47 -25.02
CA GLU A 280 -23.72 -6.36 -24.41
C GLU A 280 -22.79 -5.51 -23.55
N ASP A 281 -22.52 -6.02 -22.35
CA ASP A 281 -21.47 -5.49 -21.48
C ASP A 281 -20.12 -5.86 -22.12
N GLU A 282 -19.83 -5.33 -23.33
CA GLU A 282 -18.44 -5.25 -23.71
C GLU A 282 -17.77 -4.46 -22.60
N LYS A 283 -16.93 -5.13 -21.83
CA LYS A 283 -15.94 -4.48 -20.98
C LYS A 283 -15.23 -3.51 -21.89
N SER A 284 -15.74 -2.28 -21.95
CA SER A 284 -15.15 -1.25 -22.78
C SER A 284 -13.75 -1.06 -22.20
N ALA A 285 -12.74 -1.25 -23.03
CA ALA A 285 -11.35 -0.92 -22.76
C ALA A 285 -11.14 0.60 -22.60
N TYR A 286 -12.20 1.36 -22.47
CA TYR A 286 -12.19 2.72 -21.96
C TYR A 286 -12.28 2.61 -20.44
N GLU A 287 -11.12 2.40 -19.79
CA GLU A 287 -10.91 2.84 -18.43
C GLU A 287 -11.21 4.35 -18.41
N ILE A 288 -12.46 4.69 -18.18
CA ILE A 288 -12.83 6.07 -17.88
C ILE A 288 -12.17 6.34 -16.53
N ASN A 289 -11.10 7.10 -16.57
CA ASN A 289 -10.47 7.73 -15.41
C ASN A 289 -11.44 8.78 -14.83
N TYR A 290 -12.59 8.32 -14.37
CA TYR A 290 -13.56 9.16 -13.68
C TYR A 290 -13.10 9.29 -12.24
N GLN A 291 -12.30 10.31 -11.97
CA GLN A 291 -12.06 10.72 -10.58
C GLN A 291 -13.37 11.27 -10.03
N LEU A 292 -13.87 10.64 -8.96
CA LEU A 292 -15.02 11.15 -8.23
C LEU A 292 -14.79 12.63 -7.87
N THR A 293 -15.79 13.46 -8.14
CA THR A 293 -15.80 14.81 -7.58
C THR A 293 -15.97 14.75 -6.07
N ASP A 294 -15.61 15.81 -5.38
CA ASP A 294 -15.77 15.90 -3.92
C ASP A 294 -17.22 15.70 -3.48
N LEU A 295 -18.17 16.26 -4.23
CA LEU A 295 -19.60 16.11 -3.96
C LEU A 295 -20.08 14.65 -4.15
N GLN A 296 -19.58 13.97 -5.16
CA GLN A 296 -19.89 12.55 -5.37
C GLN A 296 -19.31 11.68 -4.26
N LEU A 297 -18.07 11.93 -3.83
CA LEU A 297 -17.46 11.23 -2.71
C LEU A 297 -18.29 11.39 -1.42
N GLU A 298 -18.68 12.62 -1.09
CA GLU A 298 -19.50 12.91 0.10
C GLU A 298 -20.86 12.18 0.03
N THR A 299 -21.49 12.18 -1.14
CA THR A 299 -22.76 11.47 -1.36
C THR A 299 -22.60 9.97 -1.16
N ILE A 300 -21.54 9.37 -1.72
CA ILE A 300 -21.23 7.95 -1.58
C ILE A 300 -20.97 7.57 -0.12
N ILE A 301 -20.15 8.33 0.58
CA ILE A 301 -19.82 8.08 2.01
C ILE A 301 -21.09 8.09 2.86
N ARG A 302 -22.05 8.97 2.56
CA ARG A 302 -23.31 9.09 3.29
C ARG A 302 -24.32 8.00 2.93
N ASP A 303 -24.50 7.71 1.65
CA ASP A 303 -25.67 7.00 1.12
C ASP A 303 -25.43 5.49 0.93
N ILE A 304 -24.18 5.03 0.83
CA ILE A 304 -23.87 3.58 0.72
C ILE A 304 -24.19 2.86 2.04
N ASN A 305 -24.82 1.69 1.91
CA ASN A 305 -24.92 0.73 3.00
C ASN A 305 -23.57 0.00 3.22
N TRP A 306 -22.70 0.60 4.03
CA TRP A 306 -21.35 0.09 4.29
C TRP A 306 -21.32 -1.28 4.97
N GLN A 307 -22.39 -1.68 5.64
CA GLN A 307 -22.48 -3.01 6.25
C GLN A 307 -22.60 -4.10 5.16
N GLU A 308 -23.40 -3.86 4.14
CA GLU A 308 -23.47 -4.74 2.96
C GLU A 308 -22.19 -4.64 2.14
N ALA A 309 -21.69 -3.43 1.92
CA ALA A 309 -20.46 -3.18 1.19
C ALA A 309 -19.23 -3.90 1.79
N SER A 310 -19.21 -4.14 3.10
CA SER A 310 -18.11 -4.86 3.77
C SER A 310 -17.97 -6.34 3.35
N GLN A 311 -19.00 -6.90 2.73
CA GLN A 311 -19.01 -8.29 2.23
C GLN A 311 -18.49 -8.40 0.79
N LEU A 312 -18.22 -7.27 0.14
CA LEU A 312 -17.86 -7.23 -1.26
C LEU A 312 -16.38 -7.50 -1.47
N ASN A 313 -16.07 -8.28 -2.49
CA ASN A 313 -14.71 -8.43 -2.99
C ASN A 313 -14.45 -7.36 -4.06
N VAL A 314 -14.05 -6.17 -3.62
CA VAL A 314 -13.73 -5.04 -4.48
C VAL A 314 -12.24 -4.99 -4.79
N ASP A 315 -11.89 -4.36 -5.90
CA ASP A 315 -10.50 -4.13 -6.30
C ASP A 315 -9.73 -3.34 -5.23
N ARG A 316 -8.48 -3.74 -5.01
CA ARG A 316 -7.61 -3.13 -3.99
C ARG A 316 -6.73 -2.05 -4.58
N TYR A 317 -6.30 -1.13 -3.74
CA TYR A 317 -5.42 -0.01 -4.05
C TYR A 317 -4.29 0.07 -3.03
N VAL A 318 -3.12 0.50 -3.46
CA VAL A 318 -1.93 0.55 -2.59
C VAL A 318 -1.24 1.90 -2.71
N ILE A 319 -0.89 2.50 -1.57
CA ILE A 319 0.03 3.63 -1.48
C ILE A 319 1.34 3.11 -0.89
N ILE A 320 2.44 3.29 -1.60
CA ILE A 320 3.79 3.05 -1.08
C ILE A 320 4.39 4.39 -0.67
N ILE A 321 4.80 4.51 0.59
CA ILE A 321 5.45 5.68 1.17
C ILE A 321 6.89 5.29 1.51
N ASP A 322 7.82 5.64 0.66
CA ASP A 322 9.24 5.39 0.91
C ASP A 322 9.79 6.41 1.92
N GLU A 323 10.67 5.97 2.82
CA GLU A 323 11.27 6.79 3.88
C GLU A 323 10.22 7.54 4.74
N ILE A 324 9.17 6.83 5.17
CA ILE A 324 8.03 7.42 5.89
C ILE A 324 8.44 8.26 7.11
N ASN A 325 9.52 7.89 7.78
CA ASN A 325 10.05 8.56 8.95
C ASN A 325 10.84 9.86 8.65
N ARG A 326 11.14 10.19 7.39
CA ARG A 326 11.82 11.43 7.02
C ARG A 326 10.92 12.66 6.98
N GLY A 327 9.60 12.47 6.99
CA GLY A 327 8.61 13.53 7.08
C GLY A 327 8.04 13.66 8.49
N ASN A 328 7.45 14.82 8.80
CA ASN A 328 6.61 14.96 9.99
C ASN A 328 5.28 14.23 9.77
N VAL A 329 5.27 12.90 10.01
CA VAL A 329 4.13 12.02 9.67
C VAL A 329 2.85 12.47 10.36
N SER A 330 2.92 12.89 11.63
CA SER A 330 1.77 13.39 12.38
C SER A 330 1.20 14.68 11.77
N GLY A 331 2.05 15.59 11.29
CA GLY A 331 1.63 16.79 10.59
C GLY A 331 1.08 16.52 9.18
N ILE A 332 1.66 15.55 8.46
CA ILE A 332 1.24 15.17 7.10
C ILE A 332 -0.14 14.51 7.10
N PHE A 333 -0.41 13.59 8.05
CA PHE A 333 -1.72 12.94 8.17
C PHE A 333 -2.75 13.82 8.91
N GLY A 334 -2.30 14.71 9.79
CA GLY A 334 -3.17 15.57 10.57
C GLY A 334 -4.25 14.78 11.33
N GLU A 335 -5.48 15.24 11.28
CA GLU A 335 -6.64 14.57 11.91
C GLU A 335 -6.97 13.21 11.31
N LEU A 336 -6.55 12.95 10.06
CA LEU A 336 -6.81 11.68 9.37
C LEU A 336 -6.01 10.50 9.95
N ILE A 337 -5.07 10.77 10.84
CA ILE A 337 -4.31 9.73 11.54
C ILE A 337 -5.25 8.72 12.25
N THR A 338 -6.42 9.16 12.72
CA THR A 338 -7.43 8.31 13.35
C THR A 338 -8.06 7.33 12.36
N LEU A 339 -8.19 7.71 11.09
CA LEU A 339 -8.78 6.87 10.04
C LEU A 339 -7.88 5.72 9.60
N LEU A 340 -6.60 5.73 10.01
CA LEU A 340 -5.67 4.64 9.74
C LEU A 340 -5.98 3.37 10.55
N GLU A 341 -6.70 3.50 11.67
CA GLU A 341 -7.10 2.32 12.45
C GLU A 341 -8.05 1.43 11.65
N ASP A 342 -7.80 0.12 11.61
CA ASP A 342 -8.54 -0.83 10.78
C ASP A 342 -10.04 -0.83 11.09
N ASP A 343 -10.43 -0.65 12.36
CA ASP A 343 -11.82 -0.61 12.79
C ASP A 343 -12.54 0.72 12.48
N LYS A 344 -11.80 1.76 12.08
CA LYS A 344 -12.33 3.09 11.73
C LYS A 344 -12.56 3.28 10.23
N ARG A 345 -12.20 2.30 9.41
CA ARG A 345 -12.42 2.31 7.96
C ARG A 345 -13.92 2.35 7.62
N LEU A 346 -14.27 2.88 6.43
CA LEU A 346 -15.66 3.15 6.02
C LEU A 346 -16.58 1.93 6.10
N ASP A 347 -16.07 0.75 5.76
CA ASP A 347 -16.81 -0.52 5.73
C ASP A 347 -16.77 -1.27 7.09
N LYS A 348 -16.29 -0.63 8.16
CA LYS A 348 -16.24 -1.23 9.51
C LYS A 348 -17.34 -0.69 10.42
N THR A 349 -17.65 -1.46 11.46
CA THR A 349 -18.70 -1.14 12.43
C THR A 349 -18.42 0.18 13.19
N ASN A 350 -17.15 0.43 13.53
CA ASN A 350 -16.72 1.64 14.26
C ASN A 350 -16.22 2.74 13.31
N ARG A 351 -16.68 2.75 12.07
CA ARG A 351 -16.25 3.73 11.07
C ARG A 351 -16.29 5.15 11.58
N ILE A 352 -15.30 5.93 11.20
CA ILE A 352 -15.24 7.36 11.46
C ILE A 352 -15.20 8.11 10.13
N VAL A 353 -15.96 9.19 10.04
CA VAL A 353 -15.94 10.14 8.95
C VAL A 353 -15.53 11.50 9.52
N LEU A 354 -14.57 12.15 8.90
CA LEU A 354 -14.06 13.46 9.31
C LEU A 354 -14.29 14.49 8.22
N LYS A 355 -14.47 15.75 8.62
CA LYS A 355 -14.62 16.84 7.66
C LYS A 355 -13.25 17.44 7.32
N LEU A 356 -12.90 17.42 6.04
CA LEU A 356 -11.63 17.98 5.56
C LEU A 356 -11.55 19.50 5.76
N PRO A 357 -10.39 20.07 6.05
CA PRO A 357 -10.24 21.47 6.43
C PRO A 357 -10.39 22.47 5.26
N TYR A 358 -10.02 22.11 4.04
CA TYR A 358 -10.10 22.98 2.86
C TYR A 358 -11.40 22.77 2.08
N SER A 359 -11.66 21.58 1.58
CA SER A 359 -12.86 21.25 0.80
C SER A 359 -14.15 21.21 1.60
N LYS A 360 -14.07 21.06 2.92
CA LYS A 360 -15.21 20.94 3.85
C LYS A 360 -16.12 19.73 3.60
N ILE A 361 -15.68 18.76 2.82
CA ILE A 361 -16.43 17.53 2.57
C ILE A 361 -16.22 16.50 3.68
N ASP A 362 -17.17 15.61 3.81
CA ASP A 362 -17.04 14.42 4.65
C ASP A 362 -16.10 13.41 3.97
N PHE A 363 -15.13 12.90 4.73
CA PHE A 363 -14.06 12.04 4.24
C PHE A 363 -13.81 10.84 5.17
N GLY A 364 -13.53 9.69 4.58
CA GLY A 364 -13.16 8.46 5.28
C GLY A 364 -12.27 7.58 4.41
N LEU A 365 -11.60 6.61 5.00
CA LEU A 365 -10.73 5.66 4.30
C LEU A 365 -11.45 4.31 4.14
N PRO A 366 -11.56 3.74 2.93
CA PRO A 366 -12.10 2.41 2.71
C PRO A 366 -11.06 1.32 3.02
N SER A 367 -11.50 0.09 3.36
CA SER A 367 -10.59 -1.02 3.71
C SER A 367 -9.84 -1.63 2.52
N ASN A 368 -10.27 -1.36 1.30
CA ASN A 368 -9.56 -1.79 0.09
C ASN A 368 -8.38 -0.86 -0.29
N LEU A 369 -8.10 0.18 0.50
CA LEU A 369 -6.92 1.04 0.36
C LEU A 369 -5.86 0.66 1.39
N TYR A 370 -4.71 0.17 0.91
CA TYR A 370 -3.57 -0.27 1.70
C TYR A 370 -2.46 0.78 1.69
N ILE A 371 -1.74 0.89 2.81
CA ILE A 371 -0.58 1.79 2.94
C ILE A 371 0.63 0.98 3.36
N ILE A 372 1.69 1.03 2.56
CA ILE A 372 2.98 0.40 2.83
C ILE A 372 4.01 1.51 3.04
N GLY A 373 4.56 1.61 4.25
CA GLY A 373 5.69 2.48 4.53
C GLY A 373 7.02 1.72 4.48
N THR A 374 8.12 2.38 4.09
CA THR A 374 9.47 1.89 4.35
C THR A 374 10.18 2.82 5.32
N MET A 375 11.04 2.28 6.19
CA MET A 375 11.74 3.05 7.20
C MET A 375 13.15 2.52 7.42
N ASN A 376 14.16 3.39 7.30
CA ASN A 376 15.53 3.09 7.70
C ASN A 376 15.70 3.30 9.21
N THR A 377 16.18 2.27 9.92
CA THR A 377 16.37 2.32 11.38
C THR A 377 17.67 3.01 11.80
N ALA A 378 18.71 2.93 10.98
CA ALA A 378 20.01 3.49 11.27
C ALA A 378 20.08 5.04 11.12
N ASP A 379 19.07 5.66 10.51
CA ASP A 379 19.07 7.09 10.23
C ASP A 379 18.72 7.90 11.49
N ARG A 380 19.74 8.44 12.16
CA ARG A 380 19.61 9.22 13.40
C ARG A 380 19.06 10.63 13.20
N SER A 381 19.07 11.12 11.98
CA SER A 381 18.58 12.47 11.65
C SER A 381 17.04 12.53 11.57
N VAL A 382 16.38 11.40 11.81
CA VAL A 382 14.95 11.23 11.60
C VAL A 382 14.24 11.08 12.93
N GLU A 383 13.10 11.76 13.08
CA GLU A 383 12.27 11.62 14.27
C GLU A 383 11.73 10.18 14.40
N ALA A 384 11.76 9.65 15.63
CA ALA A 384 11.10 8.40 15.91
C ALA A 384 9.60 8.55 15.61
N LEU A 385 9.03 7.58 14.90
CA LEU A 385 7.58 7.57 14.67
C LEU A 385 6.83 7.69 15.99
N ASP A 386 5.90 8.64 16.04
CA ASP A 386 5.03 8.89 17.18
C ASP A 386 4.32 7.59 17.63
N THR A 387 4.14 7.44 18.93
CA THR A 387 3.42 6.30 19.53
C THR A 387 2.01 6.13 18.96
N ALA A 388 1.36 7.24 18.56
CA ALA A 388 0.06 7.20 17.91
C ALA A 388 0.09 6.47 16.56
N LEU A 389 1.15 6.63 15.77
CA LEU A 389 1.34 5.92 14.51
C LEU A 389 1.74 4.47 14.71
N ARG A 390 2.59 4.19 15.71
CA ARG A 390 3.07 2.83 15.96
C ARG A 390 1.94 1.82 16.17
N ARG A 391 0.84 2.21 16.79
CA ARG A 391 -0.31 1.34 17.00
C ARG A 391 -1.25 1.19 15.79
N ARG A 392 -1.06 2.02 14.75
CA ARG A 392 -1.89 2.03 13.54
C ARG A 392 -1.25 1.32 12.36
N PHE A 393 0.01 0.96 12.49
CA PHE A 393 0.76 0.21 11.49
C PHE A 393 1.24 -1.13 12.04
N SER A 394 1.21 -2.15 11.22
CA SER A 394 1.89 -3.42 11.46
C SER A 394 3.35 -3.28 11.04
N PHE A 395 4.28 -3.58 11.94
CA PHE A 395 5.72 -3.44 11.68
C PHE A 395 6.32 -4.77 11.28
N LYS A 396 6.95 -4.82 10.11
CA LYS A 396 7.65 -5.99 9.59
C LYS A 396 9.13 -5.69 9.43
N GLU A 397 9.95 -6.36 10.22
CA GLU A 397 11.40 -6.21 10.17
C GLU A 397 11.98 -6.82 8.89
N VAL A 398 12.90 -6.10 8.25
CA VAL A 398 13.62 -6.52 7.05
C VAL A 398 15.11 -6.54 7.36
N GLN A 399 15.59 -7.71 7.78
CA GLN A 399 16.98 -7.95 8.14
C GLN A 399 17.84 -8.20 6.89
N PRO A 400 19.19 -8.04 7.00
CA PRO A 400 20.10 -8.51 5.97
C PRO A 400 19.90 -10.01 5.69
N ASP A 401 19.74 -10.37 4.43
CA ASP A 401 19.53 -11.75 3.99
C ASP A 401 20.70 -12.16 3.10
N THR A 402 21.63 -12.94 3.66
CA THR A 402 22.84 -13.38 2.96
C THR A 402 22.56 -14.40 1.86
N LYS A 403 21.39 -15.08 1.91
CA LYS A 403 20.98 -16.02 0.85
C LYS A 403 20.78 -15.33 -0.50
N VAL A 404 20.46 -14.02 -0.48
CA VAL A 404 20.31 -13.24 -1.71
C VAL A 404 21.65 -13.04 -2.42
N ILE A 405 22.76 -13.04 -1.69
CA ILE A 405 24.11 -12.95 -2.27
C ILE A 405 24.44 -14.27 -2.98
N SER A 406 24.20 -15.42 -2.30
CA SER A 406 24.48 -16.76 -2.83
C SER A 406 23.58 -17.18 -3.99
N GLY A 407 22.38 -16.65 -4.06
CA GLY A 407 21.37 -17.03 -5.06
C GLY A 407 21.47 -16.30 -6.41
N GLN A 408 22.40 -15.37 -6.59
CA GLN A 408 22.53 -14.59 -7.84
C GLN A 408 23.35 -15.27 -8.94
N SER A 409 24.03 -16.36 -8.66
CA SER A 409 24.79 -17.11 -9.66
C SER A 409 24.01 -18.34 -10.11
N GLU A 410 23.37 -18.27 -11.28
CA GLU A 410 22.91 -19.48 -12.02
C GLU A 410 24.10 -20.33 -12.53
N GLU A 411 25.29 -19.77 -12.54
CA GLU A 411 26.54 -20.51 -12.70
C GLU A 411 27.13 -20.76 -11.31
N GLU A 412 27.53 -21.97 -11.03
CA GLU A 412 28.23 -22.43 -9.81
C GLU A 412 29.52 -21.62 -9.58
N GLY A 413 29.44 -20.47 -9.06
CA GLY A 413 30.56 -19.58 -8.79
C GLY A 413 29.98 -18.34 -8.12
N SER A 414 30.03 -18.33 -7.08
CA SER A 414 30.88 -18.12 -5.95
C SER A 414 30.48 -16.84 -5.26
N ASP A 415 29.87 -17.04 -4.09
CA ASP A 415 29.95 -16.04 -2.99
C ASP A 415 31.43 -15.73 -2.68
N ASP A 416 32.36 -16.35 -3.42
CA ASP A 416 33.79 -16.28 -3.23
C ASP A 416 34.45 -15.56 -4.43
N ILE A 417 35.17 -14.49 -4.14
CA ILE A 417 35.97 -13.74 -5.10
C ILE A 417 37.42 -13.87 -4.69
N ASP A 418 38.19 -14.67 -5.45
CA ASP A 418 39.61 -14.92 -5.20
C ASP A 418 39.92 -15.38 -3.76
N GLY A 419 39.05 -16.21 -3.16
CA GLY A 419 39.19 -16.71 -1.80
C GLY A 419 38.58 -15.79 -0.71
N VAL A 420 37.83 -14.76 -1.09
CA VAL A 420 37.04 -13.92 -0.17
C VAL A 420 35.59 -14.27 -0.30
N ASN A 421 35.03 -14.94 0.72
CA ASN A 421 33.58 -15.22 0.77
C ASN A 421 32.80 -13.99 1.21
N LEU A 422 31.95 -13.47 0.30
CA LEU A 422 31.16 -12.23 0.52
C LEU A 422 30.10 -12.37 1.61
N VAL A 423 29.50 -13.57 1.74
CA VAL A 423 28.53 -13.86 2.80
C VAL A 423 29.21 -13.78 4.16
N HIS A 424 30.34 -14.48 4.32
CA HIS A 424 31.11 -14.46 5.57
C HIS A 424 31.63 -13.07 5.91
N LEU A 425 32.01 -12.28 4.89
CA LEU A 425 32.45 -10.91 5.03
C LEU A 425 31.34 -10.02 5.60
N LEU A 426 30.15 -10.09 5.02
CA LEU A 426 28.97 -9.33 5.50
C LEU A 426 28.57 -9.74 6.92
N GLU A 427 28.51 -11.03 7.20
CA GLU A 427 28.16 -11.56 8.52
C GLU A 427 29.16 -11.12 9.59
N THR A 428 30.46 -11.17 9.29
CA THR A 428 31.52 -10.72 10.20
C THR A 428 31.42 -9.23 10.51
N ILE A 429 31.22 -8.39 9.50
CA ILE A 429 31.01 -6.95 9.68
C ILE A 429 29.79 -6.69 10.55
N ASN A 430 28.65 -7.31 10.22
CA ASN A 430 27.40 -7.11 10.92
C ASN A 430 27.44 -7.61 12.37
N GLN A 431 28.11 -8.73 12.64
CA GLN A 431 28.32 -9.21 14.00
C GLN A 431 29.09 -8.18 14.84
N ARG A 432 30.16 -7.58 14.28
CA ARG A 432 30.97 -6.59 14.97
C ARG A 432 30.19 -5.28 15.20
N ILE A 433 29.42 -4.84 14.21
CA ILE A 433 28.55 -3.66 14.32
C ILE A 433 27.54 -3.88 15.44
N THR A 434 26.87 -5.04 15.47
CA THR A 434 25.88 -5.37 16.49
C THR A 434 26.47 -5.33 17.91
N LEU A 435 27.70 -5.79 18.07
CA LEU A 435 28.40 -5.76 19.36
C LEU A 435 28.85 -4.36 19.80
N LEU A 436 29.17 -3.47 18.84
CA LEU A 436 29.72 -2.14 19.10
C LEU A 436 28.64 -1.04 19.17
N ILE A 437 27.51 -1.25 18.53
CA ILE A 437 26.40 -0.32 18.47
C ILE A 437 25.07 -1.07 18.78
N ASP A 438 24.46 -1.67 17.75
CA ASP A 438 23.22 -2.46 17.81
C ASP A 438 22.92 -3.12 16.45
N LYS A 439 21.80 -3.87 16.38
CA LYS A 439 21.35 -4.55 15.17
C LYS A 439 20.77 -3.61 14.09
N ASP A 440 20.31 -2.42 14.49
CA ASP A 440 19.66 -1.48 13.58
C ASP A 440 20.66 -0.76 12.66
N HIS A 441 21.96 -0.79 13.02
CA HIS A 441 23.06 -0.24 12.23
C HIS A 441 23.78 -1.29 11.36
N THR A 442 23.29 -2.53 11.27
CA THR A 442 23.90 -3.53 10.38
C THR A 442 23.86 -3.10 8.91
N ILE A 443 24.71 -3.68 8.08
CA ILE A 443 24.78 -3.39 6.64
C ILE A 443 23.91 -4.39 5.88
N GLY A 444 23.08 -3.91 4.96
CA GLY A 444 22.25 -4.76 4.13
C GLY A 444 23.03 -5.52 3.04
N HIS A 445 22.47 -6.60 2.57
CA HIS A 445 23.07 -7.46 1.52
C HIS A 445 23.23 -6.75 0.17
N SER A 446 22.44 -5.70 -0.11
CA SER A 446 22.52 -4.98 -1.39
C SER A 446 23.87 -4.32 -1.67
N TYR A 447 24.67 -4.08 -0.65
CA TYR A 447 26.02 -3.55 -0.82
C TYR A 447 26.97 -4.54 -1.50
N PHE A 448 26.67 -5.84 -1.41
CA PHE A 448 27.49 -6.93 -1.94
C PHE A 448 26.91 -7.57 -3.21
N LEU A 449 25.73 -7.11 -3.68
CA LEU A 449 25.11 -7.65 -4.88
C LEU A 449 25.85 -7.17 -6.15
N GLY A 450 26.04 -8.10 -7.10
CA GLY A 450 26.65 -7.82 -8.39
C GLY A 450 28.15 -7.58 -8.35
N ILE A 451 28.83 -7.93 -7.24
CA ILE A 451 30.28 -7.90 -7.16
C ILE A 451 30.82 -9.23 -7.68
N ASN A 452 31.56 -9.18 -8.78
CA ASN A 452 32.09 -10.36 -9.45
C ASN A 452 33.64 -10.40 -9.49
N GLU A 453 34.31 -9.35 -9.01
CA GLU A 453 35.74 -9.18 -9.05
C GLU A 453 36.26 -8.33 -7.88
N LEU A 454 37.53 -8.46 -7.54
CA LEU A 454 38.17 -7.72 -6.44
C LEU A 454 38.10 -6.19 -6.61
N GLU A 455 38.15 -5.69 -7.83
CA GLU A 455 38.03 -4.25 -8.07
C GLU A 455 36.63 -3.73 -7.69
N GLY A 456 35.56 -4.47 -7.99
CA GLY A 456 34.20 -4.16 -7.56
C GLY A 456 34.07 -4.15 -6.02
N LEU A 457 34.72 -5.10 -5.35
CA LEU A 457 34.78 -5.16 -3.89
C LEU A 457 35.50 -3.94 -3.30
N LYS A 458 36.64 -3.57 -3.90
CA LYS A 458 37.44 -2.40 -3.52
C LYS A 458 36.65 -1.09 -3.64
N GLU A 459 35.95 -0.90 -4.77
CA GLU A 459 35.07 0.26 -4.98
C GLU A 459 33.91 0.28 -3.97
N THR A 460 33.36 -0.88 -3.62
CA THR A 460 32.28 -0.98 -2.62
C THR A 460 32.78 -0.57 -1.23
N PHE A 461 33.94 -1.04 -0.80
CA PHE A 461 34.54 -0.59 0.47
C PHE A 461 34.82 0.90 0.46
N LYS A 462 35.48 1.39 -0.61
CA LYS A 462 35.90 2.79 -0.73
C LYS A 462 34.72 3.77 -0.72
N ASN A 463 33.70 3.47 -1.51
CA ASN A 463 32.66 4.45 -1.82
C ASN A 463 31.37 4.26 -1.01
N LYS A 464 31.17 3.08 -0.38
CA LYS A 464 29.92 2.77 0.29
C LYS A 464 30.13 2.32 1.75
N ILE A 465 30.90 1.24 2.01
CA ILE A 465 31.00 0.65 3.34
C ILE A 465 31.77 1.54 4.30
N ILE A 466 32.96 2.00 3.92
CA ILE A 466 33.79 2.84 4.80
C ILE A 466 33.11 4.17 5.13
N PRO A 467 32.54 4.92 4.16
CA PRO A 467 31.81 6.14 4.47
C PRO A 467 30.62 5.93 5.42
N LEU A 468 29.87 4.86 5.22
CA LEU A 468 28.77 4.49 6.09
C LEU A 468 29.22 4.20 7.53
N LEU A 469 30.29 3.42 7.69
CA LEU A 469 30.87 3.12 9.01
C LEU A 469 31.47 4.36 9.68
N GLN A 470 32.08 5.29 8.91
CA GLN A 470 32.56 6.56 9.43
C GLN A 470 31.39 7.40 10.02
N GLU A 471 30.24 7.38 9.37
CA GLU A 471 29.01 8.02 9.89
C GLU A 471 28.53 7.33 11.17
N TYR A 472 28.44 6.00 11.17
CA TYR A 472 27.96 5.23 12.33
C TYR A 472 28.82 5.41 13.57
N PHE A 473 30.12 5.47 13.42
CA PHE A 473 31.09 5.61 14.49
C PHE A 473 31.57 7.04 14.72
N TYR A 474 30.96 8.06 14.07
CA TYR A 474 31.36 9.48 14.21
C TYR A 474 32.84 9.72 13.98
N ASN A 475 33.44 9.04 13.00
CA ASN A 475 34.88 9.05 12.71
C ASN A 475 35.77 8.54 13.87
N ASP A 476 35.21 7.74 14.79
CA ASP A 476 36.02 7.01 15.77
C ASP A 476 36.77 5.87 15.07
N TYR A 477 37.99 6.16 14.60
CA TYR A 477 38.80 5.20 13.88
C TYR A 477 39.28 4.01 14.72
N GLY A 478 39.26 4.12 16.05
CA GLY A 478 39.53 2.99 16.93
C GLY A 478 38.42 1.94 16.84
N LYS A 479 37.16 2.35 16.82
CA LYS A 479 36.04 1.44 16.58
C LYS A 479 36.02 0.91 15.15
N LEU A 480 36.39 1.76 14.19
CA LEU A 480 36.54 1.33 12.78
C LEU A 480 37.59 0.22 12.64
N GLU A 481 38.73 0.29 13.36
CA GLU A 481 39.71 -0.79 13.37
C GLU A 481 39.13 -2.09 13.94
N LEU A 482 38.29 -2.02 14.96
CA LEU A 482 37.64 -3.21 15.52
C LEU A 482 36.68 -3.88 14.51
N VAL A 483 36.07 -3.11 13.62
CA VAL A 483 35.20 -3.65 12.55
C VAL A 483 36.00 -4.13 11.35
N LEU A 484 36.88 -3.28 10.80
CA LEU A 484 37.53 -3.50 9.51
C LEU A 484 38.91 -4.16 9.61
N GLY A 485 39.59 -4.00 10.76
CA GLY A 485 40.92 -4.56 10.99
C GLY A 485 42.07 -3.70 10.46
N LYS A 486 43.29 -4.19 10.72
CA LYS A 486 44.58 -3.53 10.39
C LYS A 486 44.81 -3.33 8.89
N GLY A 487 44.08 -4.06 8.04
CA GLY A 487 44.19 -3.91 6.58
C GLY A 487 43.57 -2.61 6.05
N PHE A 488 42.64 -2.04 6.77
CA PHE A 488 41.97 -0.78 6.40
C PHE A 488 42.36 0.38 7.31
N ILE A 489 42.72 0.13 8.57
CA ILE A 489 43.05 1.15 9.57
C ILE A 489 44.48 0.92 10.05
N ALA A 490 45.31 1.90 9.82
CA ALA A 490 46.68 1.95 10.38
C ALA A 490 46.61 2.49 11.81
N ARG A 491 47.35 1.82 12.73
CA ARG A 491 47.49 2.20 14.12
C ARG A 491 48.93 2.56 14.44
N LYS A 492 49.15 3.78 14.93
CA LYS A 492 50.49 4.28 15.35
C LYS A 492 50.46 4.65 16.82
N ARG A 493 51.45 4.17 17.58
CA ARG A 493 51.62 4.54 18.99
C ARG A 493 52.05 5.98 19.11
N ILE A 494 51.49 6.69 20.07
CA ILE A 494 51.89 8.09 20.38
C ILE A 494 52.94 8.05 21.50
N ASP A 495 54.22 8.18 21.16
CA ASP A 495 55.29 8.04 22.14
C ASP A 495 55.50 9.35 22.84
N ASN A 496 55.39 10.45 22.67
CA ASN A 496 55.66 11.68 23.45
C ASN A 496 54.44 12.62 23.49
N LYS A 497 53.37 12.17 24.18
CA LYS A 497 52.10 12.91 24.26
C LYS A 497 52.28 14.38 24.69
N SER A 498 53.17 14.64 25.65
CA SER A 498 53.39 15.99 26.18
C SER A 498 54.02 17.02 25.19
N THR A 499 54.64 16.55 24.12
CA THR A 499 55.31 17.43 23.14
C THR A 499 54.41 17.76 21.94
N VAL A 500 53.25 17.11 21.81
CA VAL A 500 52.31 17.33 20.70
C VAL A 500 51.51 18.62 20.90
N PHE A 501 51.27 19.00 22.15
CA PHE A 501 50.47 20.16 22.47
C PHE A 501 51.29 21.44 22.63
N ALA A 502 50.78 22.54 22.13
CA ALA A 502 51.45 23.87 22.25
C ALA A 502 51.46 24.40 23.69
N GLY A 503 50.58 23.89 24.57
CA GLY A 503 50.52 24.21 26.00
C GLY A 503 50.99 23.07 26.86
N ASN A 504 51.08 23.29 28.20
CA ASN A 504 51.46 22.27 29.14
C ASN A 504 50.27 21.32 29.40
N SER A 505 50.29 20.13 28.78
CA SER A 505 49.24 19.14 28.92
C SER A 505 49.13 18.50 30.31
N ASN A 506 50.15 18.70 31.18
CA ASN A 506 50.15 18.18 32.52
C ASN A 506 49.25 18.97 33.52
N ASP A 507 48.82 20.16 33.11
CA ASP A 507 48.00 21.06 33.94
C ASP A 507 46.49 20.83 33.69
N ILE A 508 46.12 19.95 32.74
CA ILE A 508 44.74 19.66 32.38
C ILE A 508 44.54 18.13 32.45
N ASP A 509 43.56 17.71 33.17
CA ASP A 509 43.20 16.29 33.29
C ASP A 509 42.46 15.84 32.00
N ILE A 510 43.24 15.47 30.96
CA ILE A 510 42.79 14.99 29.68
C ILE A 510 43.27 13.54 29.50
N ASP A 511 42.35 12.64 29.30
CA ASP A 511 42.65 11.25 28.92
C ASP A 511 43.08 11.22 27.45
N LEU A 512 44.40 11.24 27.22
CA LEU A 512 44.99 11.24 25.89
C LEU A 512 45.09 9.83 25.34
N PRO A 513 44.65 9.59 24.09
CA PRO A 513 44.71 8.28 23.47
C PRO A 513 46.14 7.77 23.34
N ASP A 514 46.36 6.47 23.51
CA ASP A 514 47.67 5.82 23.36
C ASP A 514 48.07 5.63 21.91
N PHE A 515 47.10 5.63 21.05
CA PHE A 515 47.28 5.34 19.62
C PHE A 515 46.58 6.39 18.77
N GLU A 516 47.22 6.74 17.67
CA GLU A 516 46.63 7.46 16.55
C GLU A 516 46.13 6.42 15.52
N TYR A 517 44.91 6.56 15.09
CA TYR A 517 44.31 5.71 14.07
C TYR A 517 44.10 6.51 12.78
N GLN A 518 44.44 5.90 11.65
CA GLN A 518 44.32 6.54 10.36
C GLN A 518 43.78 5.56 9.31
N LEU A 519 42.79 5.98 8.52
CA LEU A 519 42.33 5.22 7.37
C LEU A 519 43.44 5.07 6.34
N ILE A 520 43.71 3.84 5.90
CA ILE A 520 44.63 3.56 4.81
C ILE A 520 43.94 3.98 3.50
N PRO A 521 44.51 4.90 2.70
CA PRO A 521 43.86 5.31 1.46
C PRO A 521 43.70 4.16 0.48
N ILE A 522 42.48 3.94 0.02
CA ILE A 522 42.19 2.94 -1.01
C ILE A 522 42.56 3.52 -2.37
N SER A 523 43.85 3.39 -2.73
CA SER A 523 44.42 3.74 -4.03
C SER A 523 44.23 2.61 -5.06
N LYS A 524 44.73 2.83 -6.29
CA LYS A 524 44.71 1.80 -7.33
C LYS A 524 45.50 0.56 -6.89
N ASP A 525 46.60 0.74 -6.18
CA ASP A 525 47.50 -0.37 -5.74
C ASP A 525 47.12 -0.90 -4.34
N PHE A 526 45.96 -0.56 -3.81
CA PHE A 526 45.51 -1.07 -2.52
C PHE A 526 45.16 -2.55 -2.62
N ASP A 527 45.77 -3.34 -1.76
CA ASP A 527 45.56 -4.78 -1.69
C ASP A 527 44.30 -5.12 -0.91
N ILE A 528 43.17 -5.11 -1.60
CA ILE A 528 41.84 -5.40 -1.02
C ILE A 528 41.76 -6.86 -0.54
N LEU A 529 42.42 -7.81 -1.24
CA LEU A 529 42.41 -9.21 -0.87
C LEU A 529 43.05 -9.40 0.51
N ASN A 530 44.23 -8.85 0.73
CA ASN A 530 44.92 -8.96 2.01
C ASN A 530 44.17 -8.20 3.12
N ALA A 531 43.60 -7.02 2.79
CA ALA A 531 42.81 -6.24 3.74
C ALA A 531 41.55 -7.00 4.22
N THR A 532 40.85 -7.69 3.32
CA THR A 532 39.66 -8.49 3.67
C THR A 532 40.04 -9.76 4.41
N ARG A 533 41.19 -10.40 4.11
CA ARG A 533 41.72 -11.52 4.90
C ARG A 533 42.00 -11.12 6.35
N TYR A 534 42.59 -9.96 6.58
CA TYR A 534 42.74 -9.41 7.95
C TYR A 534 41.40 -9.15 8.62
N LEU A 535 40.42 -8.61 7.89
CA LEU A 535 39.09 -8.41 8.42
C LEU A 535 38.46 -9.73 8.87
N LEU A 536 38.62 -10.80 8.09
CA LEU A 536 38.09 -12.14 8.40
C LEU A 536 38.95 -12.91 9.42
N ASN A 537 40.04 -12.32 9.94
CA ASN A 537 41.01 -13.00 10.81
C ASN A 537 41.63 -14.29 10.18
N LEU A 538 41.73 -14.31 8.87
CA LEU A 538 42.38 -15.41 8.16
C LEU A 538 43.91 -15.30 8.25
N PRO A 539 44.65 -16.42 8.27
CA PRO A 539 46.11 -16.38 8.30
C PRO A 539 46.65 -15.71 7.04
N GLU A 540 47.80 -15.05 7.18
CA GLU A 540 48.56 -14.54 6.04
C GLU A 540 48.94 -15.73 5.13
N GLU A 541 48.74 -15.58 3.82
CA GLU A 541 49.35 -16.52 2.90
C GLU A 541 50.86 -16.40 3.08
N SER A 542 51.51 -17.48 3.55
CA SER A 542 52.93 -17.57 3.48
C SER A 542 53.32 -17.38 2.02
N ALA A 543 54.02 -16.28 1.72
CA ALA A 543 54.61 -16.09 0.41
C ALA A 543 55.33 -17.41 0.07
N SER A 544 54.78 -18.16 -0.89
CA SER A 544 55.49 -19.30 -1.45
C SER A 544 56.75 -18.75 -2.08
N GLU A 545 57.86 -18.93 -1.41
CA GLU A 545 59.17 -18.72 -1.99
C GLU A 545 59.22 -19.58 -3.28
N ASN A 546 59.16 -18.91 -4.41
CA ASN A 546 59.64 -19.44 -5.69
C ASN A 546 60.93 -18.74 -6.10
#